data_b3c658d5de476b507a086f61b2610172
#
_entry.id   b3c658d5de476b507a086f61b2610172
#
_cell.length_a   1.000
_cell.length_b   1.000
_cell.length_c   1.000
_cell.angle_alpha   90.00
_cell.angle_beta   90.00
_cell.angle_gamma   90.00
#
_symmetry.space_group_name_H-M   'P 1'
#
loop_
_entity.id
_entity.type
_entity.pdbx_description
1 polymer ?
#
loop_
_entity_poly.entity_id
_entity_poly.type
_entity_poly.pdbx_seq_one_letter_code
_entity_poly.pdbx_strand_id
1 'polypeptide(L)'
;MALDASLWLHEGRLNTGEEWEFPASGWVFLWILSGEGYVMGGAPTQTVSSGVAVVHGGTCALRLRASQLGRLRFRWFRLDPSSLFGVFTVFERRRIDHPKQLDPALPWILSKESPAAQRFAKTPDHGNSGSLEQRARLLELVSAVLSPLPYKSSTPIGSPRDAGDRLEELLHQLTDAELMSLPVEELAHRCHCETRRLLLIYRERFGGSLPGQQREWLKIKACSMLSQPHADIASVAKACGYEGADAFRAWFRRQFGMAPTQWQQERASTLSGQGEATIR
;
A
#
# COMPACT_ATOMS: atom_id res chain seq x y z
N MET A 1 -11.43 -18.50 -2.28
CA MET A 1 -11.01 -17.59 -3.36
C MET A 1 -10.10 -16.53 -2.75
N ALA A 2 -8.87 -16.40 -3.24
CA ALA A 2 -7.85 -15.53 -2.66
C ALA A 2 -8.27 -14.06 -2.74
N LEU A 3 -8.79 -13.53 -1.64
CA LEU A 3 -9.09 -12.09 -1.43
C LEU A 3 -7.83 -11.22 -1.28
N ASP A 4 -6.65 -11.78 -1.55
CA ASP A 4 -5.35 -11.17 -1.25
C ASP A 4 -4.63 -10.59 -2.49
N ALA A 5 -5.28 -10.58 -3.65
CA ALA A 5 -4.65 -10.02 -4.84
C ALA A 5 -4.76 -8.49 -4.83
N SER A 6 -3.62 -7.82 -4.66
CA SER A 6 -3.50 -6.38 -4.87
C SER A 6 -3.83 -6.03 -6.32
N LEU A 7 -4.52 -4.90 -6.53
CA LEU A 7 -4.93 -4.40 -7.86
C LEU A 7 -5.84 -5.36 -8.64
N TRP A 8 -6.78 -6.00 -7.95
CA TRP A 8 -7.87 -6.74 -8.57
C TRP A 8 -9.19 -6.01 -8.29
N LEU A 9 -9.98 -5.80 -9.34
CA LEU A 9 -11.27 -5.16 -9.23
C LEU A 9 -12.33 -6.20 -8.83
N HIS A 10 -13.01 -5.94 -7.74
CA HIS A 10 -14.10 -6.77 -7.21
C HIS A 10 -15.42 -6.01 -7.32
N GLU A 11 -16.52 -6.73 -7.53
CA GLU A 11 -17.86 -6.20 -7.38
C GLU A 11 -18.51 -6.75 -6.11
N GLY A 12 -19.10 -5.86 -5.32
CA GLY A 12 -19.85 -6.18 -4.13
C GLY A 12 -21.32 -5.77 -4.27
N ARG A 13 -22.18 -6.52 -3.58
CA ARG A 13 -23.64 -6.24 -3.50
C ARG A 13 -24.08 -6.45 -2.06
N LEU A 14 -24.82 -5.48 -1.53
CA LEU A 14 -25.43 -5.55 -0.22
C LEU A 14 -26.94 -5.44 -0.36
N ASN A 15 -27.66 -6.29 0.35
CA ASN A 15 -29.07 -6.17 0.52
C ASN A 15 -29.39 -5.05 1.53
N THR A 16 -30.66 -4.72 1.66
CA THR A 16 -31.16 -3.70 2.58
C THR A 16 -30.64 -3.90 4.00
N GLY A 17 -29.92 -2.92 4.54
CA GLY A 17 -29.37 -2.94 5.89
C GLY A 17 -28.16 -3.85 6.11
N GLU A 18 -27.71 -4.59 5.09
CA GLU A 18 -26.54 -5.46 5.15
C GLU A 18 -25.26 -4.64 5.24
N GLU A 19 -24.24 -5.20 5.91
CA GLU A 19 -22.96 -4.56 6.16
C GLU A 19 -21.82 -5.32 5.47
N TRP A 20 -20.81 -4.58 5.01
CA TRP A 20 -19.56 -5.08 4.50
C TRP A 20 -18.39 -4.41 5.23
N GLU A 21 -17.43 -5.19 5.69
CA GLU A 21 -16.26 -4.70 6.38
C GLU A 21 -15.12 -4.39 5.41
N PHE A 22 -14.52 -3.22 5.56
CA PHE A 22 -13.33 -2.87 4.80
C PHE A 22 -12.15 -3.75 5.22
N PRO A 23 -11.31 -4.19 4.26
CA PRO A 23 -10.05 -4.86 4.58
C PRO A 23 -9.22 -4.08 5.61
N ALA A 24 -8.72 -4.76 6.62
CA ALA A 24 -8.01 -4.14 7.74
C ALA A 24 -6.60 -3.64 7.39
N SER A 25 -6.06 -3.98 6.22
CA SER A 25 -4.71 -3.61 5.79
C SER A 25 -4.67 -3.16 4.35
N GLY A 26 -3.70 -2.30 4.03
CA GLY A 26 -3.55 -1.69 2.71
C GLY A 26 -4.54 -0.57 2.45
N TRP A 27 -4.48 -0.02 1.25
CA TRP A 27 -5.41 1.00 0.79
C TRP A 27 -6.59 0.36 0.09
N VAL A 28 -7.79 0.78 0.43
CA VAL A 28 -9.04 0.36 -0.21
C VAL A 28 -9.60 1.53 -1.01
N PHE A 29 -9.88 1.26 -2.26
CA PHE A 29 -10.54 2.17 -3.19
C PHE A 29 -11.88 1.56 -3.55
N LEU A 30 -12.96 2.23 -3.22
CA LEU A 30 -14.32 1.75 -3.41
C LEU A 30 -15.13 2.79 -4.18
N TRP A 31 -16.01 2.36 -5.07
CA TRP A 31 -16.90 3.21 -5.85
C TRP A 31 -18.32 2.66 -5.86
N ILE A 32 -19.30 3.52 -5.54
CA ILE A 32 -20.71 3.16 -5.51
C ILE A 32 -21.27 3.19 -6.94
N LEU A 33 -21.73 2.03 -7.41
CA LEU A 33 -22.36 1.87 -8.72
C LEU A 33 -23.83 2.32 -8.70
N SER A 34 -24.56 1.86 -7.68
CA SER A 34 -25.99 2.18 -7.53
C SER A 34 -26.43 1.97 -6.09
N GLY A 35 -27.48 2.69 -5.69
CA GLY A 35 -28.04 2.65 -4.35
C GLY A 35 -27.42 3.70 -3.42
N GLU A 36 -27.81 3.63 -2.16
CA GLU A 36 -27.36 4.51 -1.07
C GLU A 36 -26.94 3.70 0.14
N GLY A 37 -25.99 4.23 0.91
CA GLY A 37 -25.48 3.59 2.10
C GLY A 37 -24.73 4.55 3.00
N TYR A 38 -24.10 3.97 4.03
CA TYR A 38 -23.41 4.70 5.08
C TYR A 38 -22.03 4.08 5.31
N VAL A 39 -21.00 4.93 5.37
CA VAL A 39 -19.67 4.55 5.84
C VAL A 39 -19.60 4.83 7.33
N MET A 40 -19.39 3.79 8.12
CA MET A 40 -19.39 3.80 9.58
C MET A 40 -18.03 3.36 10.14
N GLY A 41 -17.71 3.78 11.37
CA GLY A 41 -16.42 3.46 12.03
C GLY A 41 -15.46 4.65 12.06
N GLY A 42 -15.68 5.65 11.22
CA GLY A 42 -15.14 7.01 11.38
C GLY A 42 -16.17 7.93 12.01
N ALA A 43 -15.75 8.98 12.69
CA ALA A 43 -16.66 10.01 13.17
C ALA A 43 -16.51 11.26 12.31
N PRO A 44 -17.59 11.80 11.72
CA PRO A 44 -18.99 11.31 11.72
C PRO A 44 -19.27 10.20 10.70
N THR A 45 -20.38 9.48 10.86
CA THR A 45 -20.94 8.58 9.83
C THR A 45 -21.22 9.37 8.56
N GLN A 46 -20.77 8.87 7.41
CA GLN A 46 -20.92 9.59 6.14
C GLN A 46 -21.86 8.84 5.19
N THR A 47 -22.78 9.58 4.57
CA THR A 47 -23.68 9.03 3.55
C THR A 47 -22.96 8.93 2.22
N VAL A 48 -23.16 7.81 1.51
CA VAL A 48 -22.62 7.57 0.17
C VAL A 48 -23.73 7.16 -0.78
N SER A 49 -23.64 7.60 -2.02
CA SER A 49 -24.64 7.34 -3.06
C SER A 49 -23.96 7.05 -4.40
N SER A 50 -24.73 6.69 -5.40
CA SER A 50 -24.22 6.38 -6.73
C SER A 50 -23.28 7.45 -7.27
N GLY A 51 -22.11 7.03 -7.78
CA GLY A 51 -21.06 7.87 -8.33
C GLY A 51 -20.04 8.38 -7.29
N VAL A 52 -20.27 8.20 -6.00
CA VAL A 52 -19.32 8.55 -4.93
C VAL A 52 -18.23 7.50 -4.83
N ALA A 53 -16.99 7.95 -4.62
CA ALA A 53 -15.87 7.06 -4.30
C ALA A 53 -15.42 7.22 -2.85
N VAL A 54 -14.98 6.13 -2.24
CA VAL A 54 -14.45 6.08 -0.88
C VAL A 54 -13.01 5.56 -0.94
N VAL A 55 -12.09 6.28 -0.30
CA VAL A 55 -10.69 5.87 -0.20
C VAL A 55 -10.30 5.77 1.26
N HIS A 56 -9.75 4.62 1.65
CA HIS A 56 -9.38 4.33 3.02
C HIS A 56 -8.00 3.69 3.10
N GLY A 57 -7.13 4.18 3.98
CA GLY A 57 -5.77 3.70 4.17
C GLY A 57 -5.58 2.63 5.24
N GLY A 58 -6.64 1.89 5.63
CA GLY A 58 -6.53 0.80 6.62
C GLY A 58 -6.18 1.24 8.04
N THR A 59 -6.47 2.50 8.40
CA THR A 59 -6.06 3.08 9.70
C THR A 59 -7.05 2.83 10.86
N CYS A 60 -8.28 2.44 10.52
CA CYS A 60 -9.34 2.09 11.46
C CYS A 60 -10.28 1.06 10.82
N ALA A 61 -11.05 0.37 11.65
CA ALA A 61 -12.09 -0.54 11.16
C ALA A 61 -13.26 0.29 10.61
N LEU A 62 -13.51 0.15 9.31
CA LEU A 62 -14.65 0.77 8.63
C LEU A 62 -15.63 -0.28 8.16
N ARG A 63 -16.90 0.11 8.10
CA ARG A 63 -17.99 -0.69 7.54
C ARG A 63 -18.81 0.14 6.56
N LEU A 64 -19.21 -0.49 5.46
CA LEU A 64 -20.18 0.04 4.52
C LEU A 64 -21.51 -0.65 4.77
N ARG A 65 -22.56 0.09 5.06
CA ARG A 65 -23.91 -0.43 5.29
C ARG A 65 -24.85 0.06 4.22
N ALA A 66 -25.62 -0.84 3.61
CA ALA A 66 -26.67 -0.46 2.69
C ALA A 66 -27.83 0.26 3.41
N SER A 67 -28.46 1.21 2.74
CA SER A 67 -29.67 1.89 3.24
C SER A 67 -30.80 0.88 3.46
N GLN A 68 -31.74 1.24 4.36
CA GLN A 68 -32.97 0.50 4.56
C GLN A 68 -33.93 0.64 3.36
N LEU A 69 -33.65 1.55 2.43
CA LEU A 69 -34.53 1.87 1.30
C LEU A 69 -34.21 1.08 0.03
N GLY A 70 -33.09 0.32 0.01
CA GLY A 70 -32.71 -0.41 -1.21
C GLY A 70 -31.41 -1.17 -1.12
N ARG A 71 -31.07 -1.80 -2.24
CA ARG A 71 -29.81 -2.53 -2.40
C ARG A 71 -28.69 -1.58 -2.77
N LEU A 72 -27.45 -1.91 -2.35
CA LEU A 72 -26.24 -1.17 -2.68
C LEU A 72 -25.34 -2.04 -3.56
N ARG A 73 -24.87 -1.49 -4.68
CA ARG A 73 -23.85 -2.11 -5.53
C ARG A 73 -22.63 -1.24 -5.58
N PHE A 74 -21.44 -1.84 -5.45
CA PHE A 74 -20.18 -1.14 -5.47
C PHE A 74 -19.09 -1.97 -6.13
N ARG A 75 -18.05 -1.29 -6.59
CA ARG A 75 -16.78 -1.92 -7.00
C ARG A 75 -15.69 -1.47 -6.06
N TRP A 76 -14.73 -2.33 -5.84
CA TRP A 76 -13.60 -2.01 -5.00
C TRP A 76 -12.36 -2.77 -5.42
N PHE A 77 -11.21 -2.23 -5.08
CA PHE A 77 -9.94 -2.94 -5.13
C PHE A 77 -9.09 -2.55 -3.92
N ARG A 78 -8.14 -3.41 -3.61
CA ARG A 78 -7.14 -3.16 -2.58
C ARG A 78 -5.79 -2.91 -3.22
N LEU A 79 -5.06 -1.92 -2.71
CA LEU A 79 -3.65 -1.71 -2.96
C LEU A 79 -2.89 -2.14 -1.71
N ASP A 80 -2.10 -3.20 -1.84
CA ASP A 80 -1.08 -3.55 -0.86
C ASP A 80 0.25 -3.00 -1.37
N PRO A 81 0.82 -1.95 -0.77
CA PRO A 81 2.07 -1.38 -1.21
C PRO A 81 3.22 -2.40 -1.22
N SER A 82 3.18 -3.41 -0.33
CA SER A 82 4.20 -4.44 -0.25
C SER A 82 4.26 -5.34 -1.49
N SER A 83 3.14 -5.49 -2.20
CA SER A 83 3.06 -6.26 -3.44
C SER A 83 3.65 -5.53 -4.67
N LEU A 84 3.92 -4.24 -4.55
CA LEU A 84 4.42 -3.35 -5.62
C LEU A 84 5.82 -2.82 -5.31
N PHE A 85 6.65 -3.67 -4.72
CA PHE A 85 8.04 -3.32 -4.39
C PHE A 85 8.84 -3.00 -5.66
N GLY A 86 9.55 -1.87 -5.67
CA GLY A 86 10.29 -1.37 -6.84
C GLY A 86 9.46 -0.53 -7.83
N VAL A 87 8.18 -0.31 -7.56
CA VAL A 87 7.30 0.52 -8.41
C VAL A 87 7.25 1.97 -7.92
N PHE A 88 7.21 2.15 -6.60
CA PHE A 88 7.13 3.47 -5.98
C PHE A 88 8.51 4.04 -5.68
N THR A 89 8.66 5.34 -5.84
CA THR A 89 9.81 6.04 -5.26
C THR A 89 9.75 5.93 -3.73
N VAL A 90 10.91 6.09 -3.10
CA VAL A 90 11.01 6.10 -1.63
C VAL A 90 10.03 7.10 -1.01
N PHE A 91 9.89 8.23 -1.66
CA PHE A 91 9.03 9.31 -1.19
C PHE A 91 7.54 8.94 -1.29
N GLU A 92 7.10 8.41 -2.43
CA GLU A 92 5.74 7.91 -2.61
C GLU A 92 5.43 6.77 -1.64
N ARG A 93 6.37 5.84 -1.49
CA ARG A 93 6.24 4.70 -0.60
C ARG A 93 6.00 5.12 0.85
N ARG A 94 6.78 6.07 1.36
CA ARG A 94 6.59 6.58 2.72
C ARG A 94 5.21 7.19 2.93
N ARG A 95 4.69 7.90 1.94
CA ARG A 95 3.35 8.48 2.00
C ARG A 95 2.27 7.39 2.05
N ILE A 96 2.44 6.34 1.27
CA ILE A 96 1.50 5.22 1.20
C ILE A 96 1.56 4.38 2.49
N ASP A 97 2.73 4.17 3.06
CA ASP A 97 2.92 3.37 4.28
C ASP A 97 2.41 4.10 5.55
N HIS A 98 2.28 5.43 5.51
CA HIS A 98 1.85 6.23 6.66
C HIS A 98 0.60 7.09 6.36
N PRO A 99 -0.56 6.48 6.08
CA PRO A 99 -1.76 7.22 5.67
C PRO A 99 -2.25 8.25 6.69
N LYS A 100 -2.05 8.02 8.00
CA LYS A 100 -2.39 9.00 9.05
C LYS A 100 -1.56 10.29 8.99
N GLN A 101 -0.33 10.21 8.47
CA GLN A 101 0.53 11.38 8.27
C GLN A 101 0.16 12.14 7.00
N LEU A 102 -0.48 11.48 6.05
CA LEU A 102 -0.97 12.07 4.82
C LEU A 102 -2.14 13.00 5.08
N ASP A 103 -3.19 12.50 5.72
CA ASP A 103 -4.39 13.28 6.06
C ASP A 103 -5.14 12.60 7.22
N PRO A 104 -5.35 13.30 8.34
CA PRO A 104 -6.17 12.81 9.43
C PRO A 104 -7.67 12.68 9.05
N ALA A 105 -8.11 13.25 7.93
CA ALA A 105 -9.49 13.21 7.47
C ALA A 105 -9.89 11.90 6.76
N LEU A 106 -9.04 10.86 6.78
CA LEU A 106 -9.42 9.54 6.24
C LEU A 106 -10.60 8.93 7.04
N PRO A 107 -11.57 8.27 6.37
CA PRO A 107 -11.65 7.99 4.94
C PRO A 107 -12.01 9.22 4.10
N TRP A 108 -11.44 9.33 2.89
CA TRP A 108 -11.86 10.37 1.95
C TRP A 108 -13.12 9.93 1.21
N ILE A 109 -14.14 10.78 1.26
CA ILE A 109 -15.33 10.65 0.43
C ILE A 109 -15.21 11.59 -0.75
N LEU A 110 -15.00 11.04 -1.92
CA LEU A 110 -14.82 11.80 -3.16
C LEU A 110 -16.18 11.92 -3.86
N SER A 111 -16.63 13.16 -4.07
CA SER A 111 -17.88 13.41 -4.78
C SER A 111 -17.82 12.87 -6.22
N LYS A 112 -18.99 12.62 -6.81
CA LYS A 112 -19.12 12.12 -8.20
C LYS A 112 -18.52 13.06 -9.25
N GLU A 113 -18.37 14.35 -8.93
CA GLU A 113 -17.75 15.36 -9.77
C GLU A 113 -16.23 15.33 -9.73
N SER A 114 -15.64 14.66 -8.74
CA SER A 114 -14.18 14.58 -8.59
C SER A 114 -13.54 13.84 -9.76
N PRO A 115 -12.35 14.28 -10.23
CA PRO A 115 -11.65 13.61 -11.32
C PRO A 115 -11.37 12.13 -11.04
N ALA A 116 -11.11 11.78 -9.79
CA ALA A 116 -10.86 10.40 -9.37
C ALA A 116 -12.12 9.53 -9.48
N ALA A 117 -13.28 10.01 -8.96
CA ALA A 117 -14.55 9.28 -9.07
C ALA A 117 -14.98 9.10 -10.55
N GLN A 118 -14.76 10.12 -11.39
CA GLN A 118 -15.03 10.02 -12.82
C GLN A 118 -14.13 9.00 -13.54
N ARG A 119 -12.87 8.86 -13.12
CA ARG A 119 -11.98 7.81 -13.64
C ARG A 119 -12.43 6.43 -13.22
N PHE A 120 -12.88 6.26 -12.00
CA PHE A 120 -13.51 5.01 -11.54
C PHE A 120 -14.70 4.63 -12.42
N ALA A 121 -15.57 5.59 -12.73
CA ALA A 121 -16.75 5.36 -13.59
C ALA A 121 -16.37 4.81 -14.99
N LYS A 122 -15.24 5.23 -15.50
CA LYS A 122 -14.73 4.84 -16.83
C LYS A 122 -13.92 3.53 -16.83
N THR A 123 -13.66 2.95 -15.65
CA THR A 123 -12.89 1.70 -15.56
C THR A 123 -13.79 0.54 -16.02
N PRO A 124 -13.48 -0.12 -17.16
CA PRO A 124 -14.32 -1.18 -17.68
C PRO A 124 -14.33 -2.39 -16.78
N ASP A 125 -15.44 -3.09 -16.81
CA ASP A 125 -15.59 -4.39 -16.18
C ASP A 125 -15.15 -5.46 -17.17
N HIS A 126 -13.90 -5.86 -17.10
CA HIS A 126 -13.37 -6.93 -17.93
C HIS A 126 -13.55 -8.33 -17.30
N GLY A 127 -14.48 -8.46 -16.35
CA GLY A 127 -14.60 -9.70 -15.58
C GLY A 127 -13.33 -9.94 -14.75
N ASN A 128 -13.22 -11.09 -14.15
CA ASN A 128 -12.14 -11.48 -13.23
C ASN A 128 -10.72 -11.62 -13.89
N SER A 129 -10.40 -10.83 -14.92
CA SER A 129 -9.28 -11.13 -15.81
C SER A 129 -7.90 -10.66 -15.32
N GLY A 130 -7.80 -9.85 -14.25
CA GLY A 130 -6.50 -9.41 -13.69
C GLY A 130 -5.45 -9.01 -14.75
N SER A 131 -5.90 -8.48 -15.90
CA SER A 131 -5.04 -8.16 -17.03
C SER A 131 -4.06 -7.04 -16.67
N LEU A 132 -2.92 -6.98 -17.34
CA LEU A 132 -1.95 -5.89 -17.18
C LEU A 132 -2.61 -4.53 -17.41
N GLU A 133 -3.48 -4.44 -18.41
CA GLU A 133 -4.24 -3.22 -18.73
C GLU A 133 -5.14 -2.78 -17.57
N GLN A 134 -5.86 -3.71 -16.94
CA GLN A 134 -6.69 -3.40 -15.78
C GLN A 134 -5.83 -2.90 -14.62
N ARG A 135 -4.72 -3.57 -14.31
CA ARG A 135 -3.79 -3.14 -13.25
C ARG A 135 -3.20 -1.77 -13.52
N ALA A 136 -2.81 -1.47 -14.76
CA ALA A 136 -2.31 -0.15 -15.15
C ALA A 136 -3.36 0.94 -14.89
N ARG A 137 -4.61 0.71 -15.27
CA ARG A 137 -5.73 1.65 -15.02
C ARG A 137 -6.00 1.85 -13.52
N LEU A 138 -5.92 0.78 -12.72
CA LEU A 138 -6.06 0.91 -11.26
C LEU A 138 -4.90 1.71 -10.64
N LEU A 139 -3.66 1.55 -11.14
CA LEU A 139 -2.53 2.39 -10.73
C LEU A 139 -2.70 3.86 -11.13
N GLU A 140 -3.28 4.14 -12.29
CA GLU A 140 -3.65 5.52 -12.68
C GLU A 140 -4.66 6.13 -11.70
N LEU A 141 -5.63 5.35 -11.23
CA LEU A 141 -6.58 5.79 -10.19
C LEU A 141 -5.86 6.07 -8.87
N VAL A 142 -4.98 5.18 -8.44
CA VAL A 142 -4.15 5.37 -7.24
C VAL A 142 -3.36 6.67 -7.36
N SER A 143 -2.68 6.88 -8.48
CA SER A 143 -1.92 8.11 -8.74
C SER A 143 -2.81 9.35 -8.69
N ALA A 144 -3.99 9.32 -9.32
CA ALA A 144 -4.92 10.45 -9.34
C ALA A 144 -5.44 10.85 -7.95
N VAL A 145 -5.53 9.88 -7.03
CA VAL A 145 -5.99 10.12 -5.66
C VAL A 145 -4.84 10.53 -4.74
N LEU A 146 -3.68 9.86 -4.85
CA LEU A 146 -2.59 10.04 -3.89
C LEU A 146 -1.57 11.11 -4.30
N SER A 147 -1.44 11.44 -5.60
CA SER A 147 -0.49 12.46 -6.10
C SER A 147 -0.84 13.92 -5.73
N PRO A 148 -2.12 14.36 -5.68
CA PRO A 148 -2.47 15.75 -5.44
C PRO A 148 -2.18 16.25 -4.03
N LEU A 149 -1.78 15.36 -3.11
CA LEU A 149 -1.50 15.76 -1.74
C LEU A 149 -0.23 16.62 -1.68
N PRO A 150 -0.34 17.92 -1.30
CA PRO A 150 0.77 18.85 -1.35
C PRO A 150 1.88 18.36 -0.41
N TYR A 151 3.04 18.08 -0.97
CA TYR A 151 4.26 17.97 -0.18
C TYR A 151 4.68 19.40 0.19
N LYS A 152 4.75 19.67 1.48
CA LYS A 152 5.41 20.89 1.96
C LYS A 152 6.92 20.68 1.84
N SER A 153 7.48 20.98 0.67
CA SER A 153 8.92 21.22 0.57
C SER A 153 9.27 22.36 1.50
N SER A 154 10.13 22.11 2.45
CA SER A 154 10.56 23.12 3.42
C SER A 154 11.59 24.11 2.84
N THR A 155 12.01 23.91 1.58
CA THR A 155 13.09 24.69 0.99
C THR A 155 12.58 25.67 -0.06
N PRO A 156 12.84 26.99 0.07
CA PRO A 156 12.54 27.96 -0.98
C PRO A 156 13.35 27.68 -2.24
N ILE A 157 12.71 27.79 -3.39
CA ILE A 157 13.38 27.68 -4.70
C ILE A 157 14.43 28.79 -4.79
N GLY A 158 15.73 28.42 -4.87
CA GLY A 158 16.84 29.37 -5.04
C GLY A 158 17.90 29.39 -3.93
N SER A 159 17.71 28.66 -2.83
CA SER A 159 18.76 28.49 -1.81
C SER A 159 19.85 27.52 -2.27
N PRO A 160 21.12 27.67 -1.85
CA PRO A 160 22.16 26.66 -2.10
C PRO A 160 21.67 25.32 -1.56
N ARG A 161 21.63 24.32 -2.41
CA ARG A 161 21.18 22.97 -2.03
C ARG A 161 22.14 22.38 -1.01
N ASP A 162 21.68 22.21 0.20
CA ASP A 162 22.44 21.53 1.23
C ASP A 162 22.40 19.99 1.01
N ALA A 163 23.11 19.23 1.84
CA ALA A 163 23.12 17.78 1.75
C ALA A 163 21.74 17.17 2.00
N GLY A 164 20.89 17.82 2.77
CA GLY A 164 19.53 17.40 3.04
C GLY A 164 18.60 17.56 1.85
N ASP A 165 18.76 18.67 1.11
CA ASP A 165 17.98 18.93 -0.11
C ASP A 165 18.35 17.93 -1.22
N ARG A 166 19.65 17.64 -1.33
CA ARG A 166 20.14 16.60 -2.29
C ARG A 166 19.64 15.21 -1.92
N LEU A 167 19.62 14.89 -0.63
CA LEU A 167 19.04 13.62 -0.16
C LEU A 167 17.56 13.52 -0.52
N GLU A 168 16.79 14.57 -0.28
CA GLU A 168 15.36 14.61 -0.59
C GLU A 168 15.11 14.42 -2.09
N GLU A 169 15.84 15.15 -2.94
CA GLU A 169 15.76 15.00 -4.39
C GLU A 169 16.11 13.57 -4.84
N LEU A 170 17.16 12.97 -4.24
CA LEU A 170 17.56 11.59 -4.52
C LEU A 170 16.45 10.59 -4.12
N LEU A 171 15.80 10.78 -2.96
CA LEU A 171 14.71 9.94 -2.51
C LEU A 171 13.42 10.07 -3.35
N HIS A 172 13.26 11.17 -4.07
CA HIS A 172 12.20 11.32 -5.07
C HIS A 172 12.47 10.54 -6.37
N GLN A 173 13.73 10.22 -6.64
CA GLN A 173 14.15 9.51 -7.86
C GLN A 173 14.32 8.00 -7.64
N LEU A 174 14.81 7.62 -6.46
CA LEU A 174 15.06 6.22 -6.11
C LEU A 174 13.78 5.50 -5.73
N THR A 175 13.61 4.31 -6.25
CA THR A 175 12.58 3.37 -5.76
C THR A 175 12.96 2.78 -4.41
N ASP A 176 11.99 2.22 -3.70
CA ASP A 176 12.21 1.49 -2.44
C ASP A 176 13.17 0.31 -2.63
N ALA A 177 13.12 -0.38 -3.78
CA ALA A 177 14.04 -1.47 -4.12
C ALA A 177 15.47 -0.99 -4.32
N GLU A 178 15.65 0.12 -5.02
CA GLU A 178 16.99 0.71 -5.24
C GLU A 178 17.58 1.22 -3.93
N LEU A 179 16.82 1.95 -3.12
CA LEU A 179 17.32 2.41 -1.83
C LEU A 179 17.67 1.24 -0.89
N MET A 180 16.91 0.14 -0.92
CA MET A 180 17.20 -1.04 -0.10
C MET A 180 18.54 -1.68 -0.47
N SER A 181 18.91 -1.68 -1.74
CA SER A 181 20.15 -2.30 -2.24
C SER A 181 21.35 -1.37 -2.23
N LEU A 182 21.12 -0.04 -2.10
CA LEU A 182 22.18 0.95 -2.19
C LEU A 182 22.91 1.09 -0.84
N PRO A 183 24.27 0.95 -0.82
CA PRO A 183 25.06 1.19 0.38
C PRO A 183 24.92 2.63 0.90
N VAL A 184 24.96 2.80 2.20
CA VAL A 184 24.81 4.13 2.84
C VAL A 184 25.94 5.06 2.42
N GLU A 185 27.13 4.53 2.20
CA GLU A 185 28.32 5.24 1.73
C GLU A 185 28.10 5.82 0.33
N GLU A 186 27.48 5.06 -0.55
CA GLU A 186 27.16 5.51 -1.91
C GLU A 186 26.10 6.61 -1.89
N LEU A 187 25.09 6.50 -1.03
CA LEU A 187 24.10 7.57 -0.82
C LEU A 187 24.75 8.85 -0.30
N ALA A 188 25.69 8.74 0.65
CA ALA A 188 26.43 9.87 1.19
C ALA A 188 27.28 10.56 0.11
N HIS A 189 27.93 9.75 -0.73
CA HIS A 189 28.71 10.25 -1.87
C HIS A 189 27.82 11.04 -2.85
N ARG A 190 26.65 10.51 -3.22
CA ARG A 190 25.68 11.20 -4.10
C ARG A 190 25.13 12.49 -3.48
N CYS A 191 25.04 12.53 -2.15
CA CYS A 191 24.61 13.74 -1.42
C CYS A 191 25.77 14.70 -1.14
N HIS A 192 27.01 14.39 -1.57
CA HIS A 192 28.24 15.15 -1.31
C HIS A 192 28.41 15.48 0.19
N CYS A 193 28.28 14.44 1.03
CA CYS A 193 28.50 14.56 2.47
C CYS A 193 29.07 13.28 3.06
N GLU A 194 29.54 13.35 4.30
CA GLU A 194 30.01 12.18 5.03
C GLU A 194 28.84 11.28 5.45
N THR A 195 29.06 9.96 5.52
CA THR A 195 28.07 8.96 5.92
C THR A 195 27.40 9.30 7.26
N ARG A 196 28.18 9.72 8.26
CA ARG A 196 27.64 10.13 9.56
C ARG A 196 26.69 11.31 9.44
N ARG A 197 27.04 12.30 8.61
CA ARG A 197 26.20 13.49 8.36
C ARG A 197 24.91 13.09 7.64
N LEU A 198 24.98 12.20 6.64
CA LEU A 198 23.81 11.68 5.94
C LEU A 198 22.82 11.02 6.89
N LEU A 199 23.32 10.11 7.77
CA LEU A 199 22.48 9.40 8.73
C LEU A 199 21.78 10.35 9.71
N LEU A 200 22.47 11.41 10.13
CA LEU A 200 21.88 12.44 10.99
C LEU A 200 20.76 13.20 10.27
N ILE A 201 21.04 13.69 9.06
CA ILE A 201 20.05 14.40 8.22
C ILE A 201 18.82 13.53 7.97
N TYR A 202 19.04 12.23 7.64
CA TYR A 202 17.95 11.30 7.42
C TYR A 202 17.06 11.16 8.66
N ARG A 203 17.69 10.99 9.82
CA ARG A 203 16.98 10.88 11.10
C ARG A 203 16.20 12.16 11.46
N GLU A 204 16.79 13.32 11.27
CA GLU A 204 16.15 14.62 11.54
C GLU A 204 14.94 14.89 10.62
N ARG A 205 15.10 14.64 9.32
CA ARG A 205 14.04 14.92 8.33
C ARG A 205 12.94 13.86 8.29
N PHE A 206 13.28 12.59 8.56
CA PHE A 206 12.38 11.47 8.36
C PHE A 206 12.00 10.68 9.63
N GLY A 207 12.50 11.07 10.79
CA GLY A 207 12.09 10.53 12.09
C GLY A 207 12.53 9.09 12.38
N GLY A 208 13.43 8.52 11.56
CA GLY A 208 13.92 7.15 11.72
C GLY A 208 15.34 6.97 11.20
N SER A 209 15.96 5.79 11.40
CA SER A 209 17.27 5.52 10.83
C SER A 209 17.17 4.90 9.43
N LEU A 210 18.01 5.34 8.50
CA LEU A 210 18.06 4.78 7.14
C LEU A 210 18.32 3.27 7.13
N PRO A 211 19.31 2.71 7.90
CA PRO A 211 19.46 1.27 7.98
C PRO A 211 18.26 0.54 8.61
N GLY A 212 17.54 1.21 9.49
CA GLY A 212 16.29 0.70 10.06
C GLY A 212 15.21 0.57 8.98
N GLN A 213 15.02 1.61 8.17
CA GLN A 213 14.07 1.61 7.07
C GLN A 213 14.40 0.53 6.03
N GLN A 214 15.67 0.41 5.64
CA GLN A 214 16.13 -0.62 4.72
C GLN A 214 15.81 -2.03 5.24
N ARG A 215 16.04 -2.27 6.55
CA ARG A 215 15.69 -3.57 7.19
C ARG A 215 14.19 -3.84 7.20
N GLU A 216 13.36 -2.85 7.49
CA GLU A 216 11.90 -3.04 7.46
C GLU A 216 11.40 -3.35 6.03
N TRP A 217 11.92 -2.67 5.03
CA TRP A 217 11.57 -2.97 3.64
C TRP A 217 12.07 -4.35 3.20
N LEU A 218 13.26 -4.77 3.67
CA LEU A 218 13.74 -6.12 3.41
C LEU A 218 12.81 -7.19 4.02
N LYS A 219 12.28 -6.97 5.22
CA LYS A 219 11.26 -7.84 5.82
C LYS A 219 9.99 -7.90 4.98
N ILE A 220 9.48 -6.74 4.57
CA ILE A 220 8.28 -6.64 3.73
C ILE A 220 8.49 -7.39 2.42
N LYS A 221 9.62 -7.16 1.74
CA LYS A 221 9.97 -7.84 0.50
C LYS A 221 10.02 -9.35 0.67
N ALA A 222 10.71 -9.83 1.71
CA ALA A 222 10.82 -11.25 2.00
C ALA A 222 9.45 -11.89 2.24
N CYS A 223 8.60 -11.27 3.06
CA CYS A 223 7.23 -11.74 3.32
C CYS A 223 6.35 -11.73 2.06
N SER A 224 6.43 -10.66 1.26
CA SER A 224 5.67 -10.56 0.00
C SER A 224 6.06 -11.68 -0.97
N MET A 225 7.34 -11.94 -1.15
CA MET A 225 7.82 -13.01 -2.02
C MET A 225 7.45 -14.41 -1.48
N LEU A 226 7.60 -14.64 -0.18
CA LEU A 226 7.23 -15.92 0.46
C LEU A 226 5.71 -16.19 0.44
N SER A 227 4.88 -15.17 0.31
CA SER A 227 3.42 -15.29 0.19
C SER A 227 2.98 -15.76 -1.19
N GLN A 228 3.86 -15.75 -2.19
CA GLN A 228 3.51 -16.23 -3.53
C GLN A 228 3.39 -17.75 -3.54
N PRO A 229 2.42 -18.31 -4.30
CA PRO A 229 2.31 -19.75 -4.45
C PRO A 229 3.62 -20.35 -4.99
N HIS A 230 4.09 -21.41 -4.36
CA HIS A 230 5.32 -22.12 -4.75
C HIS A 230 6.62 -21.29 -4.69
N ALA A 231 6.67 -20.25 -3.83
CA ALA A 231 7.88 -19.47 -3.65
C ALA A 231 9.04 -20.34 -3.15
N ASP A 232 10.12 -20.40 -3.94
CA ASP A 232 11.34 -21.11 -3.58
C ASP A 232 12.23 -20.26 -2.66
N ILE A 233 12.66 -20.84 -1.54
CA ILE A 233 13.45 -20.13 -0.52
C ILE A 233 14.80 -19.64 -1.08
N ALA A 234 15.45 -20.39 -1.97
CA ALA A 234 16.72 -19.98 -2.56
C ALA A 234 16.57 -18.77 -3.48
N SER A 235 15.50 -18.75 -4.28
CA SER A 235 15.14 -17.62 -5.14
C SER A 235 14.79 -16.38 -4.31
N VAL A 236 14.05 -16.52 -3.23
CA VAL A 236 13.73 -15.42 -2.30
C VAL A 236 15.00 -14.89 -1.62
N ALA A 237 15.89 -15.77 -1.15
CA ALA A 237 17.16 -15.40 -0.55
C ALA A 237 17.99 -14.52 -1.50
N LYS A 238 18.15 -14.97 -2.75
CA LYS A 238 18.87 -14.23 -3.80
C LYS A 238 18.24 -12.87 -4.08
N ALA A 239 16.92 -12.81 -4.21
CA ALA A 239 16.19 -11.56 -4.43
C ALA A 239 16.28 -10.58 -3.23
N CYS A 240 16.48 -11.12 -2.02
CA CYS A 240 16.75 -10.34 -0.80
C CYS A 240 18.23 -9.98 -0.60
N GLY A 241 19.12 -10.30 -1.55
CA GLY A 241 20.52 -9.95 -1.49
C GLY A 241 21.40 -10.91 -0.67
N TYR A 242 20.92 -12.11 -0.36
CA TYR A 242 21.70 -13.14 0.33
C TYR A 242 22.39 -14.06 -0.69
N GLU A 243 23.65 -14.40 -0.42
CA GLU A 243 24.42 -15.33 -1.26
C GLU A 243 23.85 -16.76 -1.23
N GLY A 244 23.21 -17.15 -0.12
CA GLY A 244 22.65 -18.49 0.04
C GLY A 244 21.41 -18.55 0.93
N ALA A 245 20.65 -19.62 0.75
CA ALA A 245 19.39 -19.85 1.49
C ALA A 245 19.61 -19.98 3.01
N ASP A 246 20.76 -20.48 3.46
CA ASP A 246 21.03 -20.68 4.89
C ASP A 246 21.26 -19.35 5.63
N ALA A 247 21.96 -18.41 5.02
CA ALA A 247 22.14 -17.07 5.56
C ALA A 247 20.77 -16.35 5.66
N PHE A 248 19.93 -16.47 4.63
CA PHE A 248 18.57 -15.97 4.64
C PHE A 248 17.70 -16.62 5.71
N ARG A 249 17.73 -17.96 5.85
CA ARG A 249 16.98 -18.70 6.90
C ARG A 249 17.37 -18.22 8.30
N ALA A 250 18.68 -18.05 8.56
CA ALA A 250 19.18 -17.55 9.83
C ALA A 250 18.72 -16.12 10.11
N TRP A 251 18.77 -15.24 9.12
CA TRP A 251 18.26 -13.88 9.23
C TRP A 251 16.75 -13.87 9.45
N PHE A 252 15.99 -14.60 8.66
CA PHE A 252 14.51 -14.64 8.76
C PHE A 252 14.06 -15.12 10.13
N ARG A 253 14.70 -16.20 10.64
CA ARG A 253 14.40 -16.71 12.01
C ARG A 253 14.67 -15.66 13.08
N ARG A 254 15.74 -14.88 12.96
CA ARG A 254 16.05 -13.77 13.89
C ARG A 254 15.01 -12.65 13.84
N GLN A 255 14.43 -12.39 12.67
CA GLN A 255 13.46 -11.30 12.49
C GLN A 255 12.03 -11.70 12.87
N PHE A 256 11.63 -12.94 12.60
CA PHE A 256 10.25 -13.40 12.72
C PHE A 256 10.05 -14.50 13.76
N GLY A 257 11.11 -14.98 14.39
CA GLY A 257 11.05 -16.05 15.40
C GLY A 257 10.83 -17.47 14.83
N MET A 258 10.62 -17.60 13.52
CA MET A 258 10.31 -18.88 12.86
C MET A 258 11.03 -19.03 11.53
N ALA A 259 11.13 -20.27 11.01
CA ALA A 259 11.72 -20.52 9.71
C ALA A 259 10.83 -20.03 8.56
N PRO A 260 11.40 -19.62 7.39
CA PRO A 260 10.62 -19.17 6.24
C PRO A 260 9.58 -20.21 5.77
N THR A 261 9.94 -21.49 5.77
CA THR A 261 9.03 -22.59 5.40
C THR A 261 7.86 -22.73 6.36
N GLN A 262 8.11 -22.60 7.65
CA GLN A 262 7.06 -22.62 8.67
C GLN A 262 6.11 -21.43 8.49
N TRP A 263 6.66 -20.26 8.26
CA TRP A 263 5.90 -19.04 8.01
C TRP A 263 4.98 -19.18 6.77
N GLN A 264 5.48 -19.79 5.66
CA GLN A 264 4.68 -20.08 4.48
C GLN A 264 3.51 -21.03 4.81
N GLN A 265 3.77 -22.10 5.59
CA GLN A 265 2.75 -23.07 5.96
C GLN A 265 1.64 -22.46 6.84
N GLU A 266 2.02 -21.68 7.86
CA GLU A 266 1.07 -21.00 8.74
C GLU A 266 0.17 -20.03 7.96
N ARG A 267 0.77 -19.29 7.03
CA ARG A 267 0.00 -18.36 6.19
C ARG A 267 -0.92 -19.09 5.21
N ALA A 268 -0.49 -20.20 4.61
CA ALA A 268 -1.33 -21.04 3.75
C ALA A 268 -2.52 -21.62 4.54
N SER A 269 -2.29 -22.06 5.77
CA SER A 269 -3.34 -22.59 6.65
C SER A 269 -4.36 -21.51 7.06
N THR A 270 -3.89 -20.31 7.34
CA THR A 270 -4.76 -19.16 7.68
C THR A 270 -5.65 -18.77 6.51
N LEU A 271 -5.13 -18.82 5.28
CA LEU A 271 -5.90 -18.53 4.06
C LEU A 271 -6.94 -19.62 3.75
N SER A 272 -6.64 -20.89 4.04
CA SER A 272 -7.57 -22.02 3.87
C SER A 272 -8.70 -22.02 4.91
N GLY A 273 -8.41 -21.61 6.15
CA GLY A 273 -9.40 -21.57 7.24
C GLY A 273 -10.40 -20.41 7.15
N GLN A 274 -10.07 -19.33 6.45
CA GLN A 274 -11.00 -18.21 6.23
C GLN A 274 -11.99 -18.44 5.07
N GLY A 275 -11.78 -19.48 4.25
CA GLY A 275 -12.66 -19.85 3.15
C GLY A 275 -13.97 -20.52 3.57
N GLU A 276 -14.09 -21.02 4.78
CA GLU A 276 -15.29 -21.77 5.25
C GLU A 276 -16.25 -20.94 6.11
N ALA A 277 -15.89 -19.72 6.50
CA ALA A 277 -16.70 -18.91 7.43
C ALA A 277 -17.66 -17.92 6.76
N THR A 278 -17.80 -17.90 5.43
CA THR A 278 -18.63 -16.88 4.73
C THR A 278 -19.80 -17.47 3.93
N ILE A 279 -20.29 -18.67 4.29
CA ILE A 279 -21.59 -19.18 3.80
C ILE A 279 -22.39 -19.69 5.01
N ARG A 280 -23.00 -18.80 5.74
CA ARG A 280 -24.22 -19.07 6.53
C ARG A 280 -25.06 -17.82 6.60
#